data_2c2abb0a806cacc6f9d173bf4c31a420
#
_entry.id   2c2abb0a806cacc6f9d173bf4c31a420
#
_cell.length_a   1.000
_cell.length_b   1.000
_cell.length_c   1.000
_cell.angle_alpha   90.00
_cell.angle_beta   90.00
_cell.angle_gamma   90.00
#
_symmetry.space_group_name_H-M   'P 1'
#
loop_
_entity.id
_entity.type
_entity.pdbx_description
1 polymer ?
#
loop_
_entity_poly.entity_id
_entity_poly.type
_entity_poly.pdbx_seq_one_letter_code
_entity_poly.pdbx_strand_id
1 'polypeptide(L)'
;MTLNRTKIEWCSRTWNPVTGCKHGCAYCYARKIAERFKGLKAWPNGFEPTFRPERLNDLIVEKKPQSIFVCSMADLFGDFVPDEWINQVFDACLAAPQHTYLFLTKNPKRYLTIPGIYIRKNHWFGTTITNQYDAGQRIHWLERLPEGNTFISYEPLLENAVPPAFTTIKQVIIGAQTNPTVMPDNFWIAKIEDAAERAGARVFCKDSLQSIPDTLFTRDLYWSVRK
;
A
#
# COMPACT_ATOMS: atom_id res chain seq x y z
N MET A 1 11.27 12.57 15.41
CA MET A 1 11.13 12.95 13.98
C MET A 1 9.64 13.08 13.69
N THR A 2 9.24 13.73 12.65
CA THR A 2 7.81 13.85 12.27
C THR A 2 7.53 12.95 11.08
N LEU A 3 6.27 12.56 10.91
CA LEU A 3 5.80 11.82 9.74
C LEU A 3 6.21 12.53 8.42
N ASN A 4 6.61 11.74 7.43
CA ASN A 4 7.09 12.30 6.17
C ASN A 4 5.93 12.84 5.32
N ARG A 5 6.09 14.03 4.77
CA ARG A 5 5.24 14.51 3.67
C ARG A 5 5.47 13.61 2.44
N THR A 6 4.45 13.43 1.63
CA THR A 6 4.53 12.54 0.47
C THR A 6 3.85 13.14 -0.76
N LYS A 7 4.28 12.67 -1.93
CA LYS A 7 3.60 12.90 -3.21
C LYS A 7 2.70 11.73 -3.62
N ILE A 8 2.58 10.71 -2.75
CA ILE A 8 1.65 9.60 -2.98
C ILE A 8 0.23 10.16 -2.80
N GLU A 9 -0.55 10.08 -3.86
CA GLU A 9 -1.82 10.82 -4.00
C GLU A 9 -2.94 10.31 -3.09
N TRP A 10 -2.87 9.04 -2.69
CA TRP A 10 -3.90 8.37 -1.90
C TRP A 10 -3.60 8.33 -0.38
N CYS A 11 -2.59 9.04 0.09
CA CYS A 11 -2.32 9.20 1.52
C CYS A 11 -1.78 10.59 1.85
N SER A 12 -1.91 11.05 3.09
CA SER A 12 -1.42 12.36 3.51
C SER A 12 0.02 12.34 4.04
N ARG A 13 0.45 11.20 4.57
CA ARG A 13 1.78 10.99 5.15
C ARG A 13 2.30 9.59 4.86
N THR A 14 3.61 9.42 4.95
CA THR A 14 4.25 8.10 5.03
C THR A 14 5.02 7.95 6.33
N TRP A 15 5.05 6.72 6.85
CA TRP A 15 5.79 6.35 8.04
C TRP A 15 6.53 5.04 7.79
N ASN A 16 7.83 5.01 8.01
CA ASN A 16 8.71 3.91 7.61
C ASN A 16 9.51 3.36 8.82
N PRO A 17 8.85 2.68 9.79
CA PRO A 17 9.53 2.00 10.89
C PRO A 17 10.31 0.76 10.43
N VAL A 18 10.00 0.24 9.24
CA VAL A 18 10.81 -0.74 8.52
C VAL A 18 11.16 -0.14 7.16
N THR A 19 12.40 -0.34 6.73
CA THR A 19 12.90 0.07 5.40
C THR A 19 13.60 -1.11 4.74
N GLY A 20 13.59 -1.17 3.41
CA GLY A 20 14.22 -2.26 2.66
C GLY A 20 13.28 -3.43 2.38
N CYS A 21 13.54 -4.16 1.28
CA CYS A 21 12.63 -5.18 0.78
C CYS A 21 13.38 -6.17 -0.14
N LYS A 22 13.00 -7.46 -0.11
CA LYS A 22 13.62 -8.53 -0.92
C LYS A 22 12.77 -9.02 -2.10
N HIS A 23 11.62 -8.41 -2.41
CA HIS A 23 10.77 -8.85 -3.53
C HIS A 23 11.40 -8.71 -4.93
N GLY A 24 12.44 -7.90 -5.09
CA GLY A 24 13.16 -7.81 -6.36
C GLY A 24 12.44 -7.10 -7.52
N CYS A 25 11.39 -6.32 -7.25
CA CYS A 25 10.61 -5.64 -8.30
C CYS A 25 11.48 -4.73 -9.17
N ALA A 26 11.43 -4.92 -10.50
CA ALA A 26 12.23 -4.14 -11.47
C ALA A 26 11.88 -2.64 -11.46
N TYR A 27 10.61 -2.30 -11.19
CA TYR A 27 10.10 -0.92 -11.15
C TYR A 27 10.26 -0.25 -9.78
N CYS A 28 10.89 -0.87 -8.78
CA CYS A 28 10.92 -0.39 -7.40
C CYS A 28 11.67 0.94 -7.26
N TYR A 29 10.94 2.03 -7.03
CA TYR A 29 11.53 3.36 -6.77
C TYR A 29 12.30 3.39 -5.45
N ALA A 30 11.80 2.67 -4.43
CA ALA A 30 12.39 2.65 -3.10
C ALA A 30 13.79 2.03 -3.12
N ARG A 31 13.99 0.95 -3.89
CA ARG A 31 15.32 0.34 -4.10
C ARG A 31 16.28 1.33 -4.74
N LYS A 32 15.86 2.01 -5.81
CA LYS A 32 16.70 3.01 -6.51
C LYS A 32 17.18 4.11 -5.55
N ILE A 33 16.28 4.59 -4.68
CA ILE A 33 16.62 5.60 -3.66
C ILE A 33 17.59 5.02 -2.62
N ALA A 34 17.28 3.86 -2.05
CA ALA A 34 18.07 3.24 -1.00
C ALA A 34 19.51 2.92 -1.45
N GLU A 35 19.67 2.35 -2.64
CA GLU A 35 21.00 2.03 -3.20
C GLU A 35 21.80 3.29 -3.52
N ARG A 36 21.16 4.36 -4.03
CA ARG A 36 21.81 5.65 -4.28
C ARG A 36 22.39 6.26 -3.00
N PHE A 37 21.75 6.06 -1.87
CA PHE A 37 22.13 6.62 -0.58
C PHE A 37 22.71 5.59 0.40
N LYS A 38 23.13 4.44 -0.10
CA LYS A 38 23.74 3.36 0.68
C LYS A 38 24.96 3.87 1.46
N GLY A 39 25.07 3.44 2.71
CA GLY A 39 26.12 3.87 3.63
C GLY A 39 25.83 5.17 4.40
N LEU A 40 24.80 5.93 4.02
CA LEU A 40 24.37 7.08 4.81
C LEU A 40 23.47 6.64 5.98
N LYS A 41 23.34 7.50 7.01
CA LYS A 41 22.53 7.25 8.22
C LYS A 41 21.11 6.76 7.91
N ALA A 42 20.48 7.28 6.86
CA ALA A 42 19.13 6.86 6.45
C ALA A 42 19.09 5.46 5.80
N TRP A 43 20.18 5.03 5.17
CA TRP A 43 20.29 3.79 4.40
C TRP A 43 21.63 3.08 4.65
N PRO A 44 21.97 2.74 5.92
CA PRO A 44 23.29 2.18 6.25
C PRO A 44 23.56 0.85 5.51
N ASN A 45 22.51 0.06 5.29
CA ASN A 45 22.58 -1.26 4.65
C ASN A 45 21.94 -1.27 3.23
N GLY A 46 21.81 -0.09 2.58
CA GLY A 46 21.12 0.02 1.30
C GLY A 46 19.66 -0.42 1.42
N PHE A 47 19.20 -1.32 0.55
CA PHE A 47 17.81 -1.79 0.52
C PHE A 47 17.58 -3.10 1.30
N GLU A 48 18.51 -3.51 2.18
CA GLU A 48 18.29 -4.64 3.10
C GLU A 48 17.22 -4.29 4.15
N PRO A 49 16.32 -5.24 4.48
CA PRO A 49 15.31 -5.03 5.51
C PRO A 49 15.95 -4.58 6.82
N THR A 50 15.54 -3.41 7.30
CA THR A 50 16.11 -2.78 8.49
C THR A 50 15.00 -2.20 9.36
N PHE A 51 14.95 -2.60 10.63
CA PHE A 51 14.04 -2.05 11.62
C PHE A 51 14.55 -0.72 12.16
N ARG A 52 13.64 0.21 12.39
CA ARG A 52 13.89 1.58 12.84
C ARG A 52 13.09 1.89 14.10
N PRO A 53 13.43 1.30 15.24
CA PRO A 53 12.66 1.47 16.47
C PRO A 53 12.56 2.92 16.93
N GLU A 54 13.55 3.75 16.59
CA GLU A 54 13.55 5.18 16.89
C GLU A 54 12.40 5.95 16.21
N ARG A 55 11.74 5.36 15.21
CA ARG A 55 10.59 5.96 14.51
C ARG A 55 9.24 5.58 15.09
N LEU A 56 9.18 4.63 16.00
CA LEU A 56 7.89 4.15 16.55
C LEU A 56 7.11 5.28 17.25
N ASN A 57 7.82 6.20 17.89
CA ASN A 57 7.21 7.33 18.58
C ASN A 57 6.74 8.48 17.66
N ASP A 58 7.08 8.46 16.37
CA ASP A 58 6.72 9.54 15.44
C ASP A 58 5.19 9.72 15.32
N LEU A 59 4.41 8.64 15.45
CA LEU A 59 2.94 8.66 15.38
C LEU A 59 2.31 9.47 16.51
N ILE A 60 2.84 9.36 17.73
CA ILE A 60 2.28 10.02 18.94
C ILE A 60 2.51 11.53 18.89
N VAL A 61 3.57 11.97 18.21
CA VAL A 61 3.92 13.40 18.06
C VAL A 61 2.93 14.12 17.15
N GLU A 62 2.44 13.49 16.09
CA GLU A 62 1.46 14.06 15.18
C GLU A 62 0.05 13.95 15.79
N LYS A 63 -0.50 15.10 16.23
CA LYS A 63 -1.82 15.15 16.89
C LYS A 63 -2.98 15.23 15.91
N LYS A 64 -2.77 15.79 14.71
CA LYS A 64 -3.82 15.91 13.71
C LYS A 64 -4.04 14.56 13.02
N PRO A 65 -5.31 14.13 12.87
CA PRO A 65 -5.61 12.91 12.12
C PRO A 65 -4.97 12.93 10.72
N GLN A 66 -4.34 11.82 10.35
CA GLN A 66 -3.67 11.63 9.06
C GLN A 66 -4.07 10.29 8.46
N SER A 67 -4.08 10.19 7.13
CA SER A 67 -4.03 8.92 6.42
C SER A 67 -2.55 8.56 6.16
N ILE A 68 -2.08 7.50 6.80
CA ILE A 68 -0.65 7.16 6.83
C ILE A 68 -0.39 5.88 6.06
N PHE A 69 0.40 5.96 4.98
CA PHE A 69 0.93 4.77 4.33
C PHE A 69 2.11 4.23 5.12
N VAL A 70 1.91 3.06 5.71
CA VAL A 70 2.91 2.37 6.55
C VAL A 70 3.88 1.62 5.66
N CYS A 71 5.18 1.89 5.86
CA CYS A 71 6.28 1.23 5.14
C CYS A 71 6.26 1.43 3.62
N SER A 72 6.06 2.67 3.14
CA SER A 72 6.18 3.00 1.70
C SER A 72 7.57 2.67 1.11
N MET A 73 8.58 2.45 1.95
CA MET A 73 9.96 2.11 1.58
C MET A 73 10.32 0.65 1.92
N ALA A 74 9.33 -0.21 2.21
CA ALA A 74 9.48 -1.63 2.49
C ALA A 74 8.21 -2.38 2.11
N ASP A 75 8.23 -3.70 2.24
CA ASP A 75 7.01 -4.51 2.42
C ASP A 75 7.05 -5.08 3.83
N LEU A 76 6.22 -4.53 4.72
CA LEU A 76 6.16 -4.90 6.13
C LEU A 76 5.78 -6.38 6.32
N PHE A 77 5.02 -6.96 5.40
CA PHE A 77 4.54 -8.33 5.47
C PHE A 77 5.29 -9.30 4.55
N GLY A 78 6.44 -8.88 4.00
CA GLY A 78 7.34 -9.81 3.32
C GLY A 78 7.87 -10.88 4.28
N ASP A 79 8.07 -12.13 3.82
CA ASP A 79 8.53 -13.24 4.67
C ASP A 79 9.91 -13.01 5.31
N PHE A 80 10.63 -12.04 4.82
CA PHE A 80 11.93 -11.58 5.32
C PHE A 80 11.84 -10.59 6.49
N VAL A 81 10.63 -10.19 6.93
CA VAL A 81 10.41 -9.29 8.07
C VAL A 81 10.00 -10.13 9.28
N PRO A 82 10.71 -10.07 10.42
CA PRO A 82 10.32 -10.79 11.64
C PRO A 82 8.95 -10.35 12.17
N ASP A 83 8.17 -11.27 12.69
CA ASP A 83 6.86 -11.00 13.28
C ASP A 83 6.93 -10.00 14.43
N GLU A 84 8.03 -10.04 15.20
CA GLU A 84 8.29 -9.10 16.29
C GLU A 84 8.31 -7.64 15.83
N TRP A 85 8.92 -7.35 14.65
CA TRP A 85 8.93 -6.00 14.12
C TRP A 85 7.53 -5.54 13.72
N ILE A 86 6.75 -6.46 13.14
CA ILE A 86 5.36 -6.18 12.75
C ILE A 86 4.52 -5.87 13.98
N ASN A 87 4.63 -6.67 15.04
CA ASN A 87 3.91 -6.46 16.29
C ASN A 87 4.24 -5.09 16.91
N GLN A 88 5.51 -4.69 16.98
CA GLN A 88 5.92 -3.38 17.47
C GLN A 88 5.36 -2.22 16.62
N VAL A 89 5.24 -2.42 15.29
CA VAL A 89 4.59 -1.45 14.40
C VAL A 89 3.11 -1.32 14.72
N PHE A 90 2.40 -2.43 14.95
CA PHE A 90 0.99 -2.41 15.33
C PHE A 90 0.77 -1.79 16.71
N ASP A 91 1.63 -2.07 17.69
CA ASP A 91 1.57 -1.46 19.01
C ASP A 91 1.70 0.07 18.92
N ALA A 92 2.61 0.56 18.07
CA ALA A 92 2.73 2.00 17.83
C ALA A 92 1.48 2.60 17.17
N CYS A 93 0.83 1.86 16.23
CA CYS A 93 -0.44 2.28 15.63
C CYS A 93 -1.57 2.33 16.68
N LEU A 94 -1.63 1.35 17.59
CA LEU A 94 -2.60 1.33 18.69
C LEU A 94 -2.43 2.49 19.66
N ALA A 95 -1.18 2.91 19.90
CA ALA A 95 -0.87 4.07 20.76
C ALA A 95 -1.27 5.42 20.14
N ALA A 96 -1.57 5.47 18.85
CA ALA A 96 -1.97 6.68 18.11
C ALA A 96 -3.26 6.47 17.30
N PRO A 97 -4.41 6.20 17.94
CA PRO A 97 -5.66 5.77 17.30
C PRO A 97 -6.34 6.87 16.46
N GLN A 98 -5.86 8.12 16.51
CA GLN A 98 -6.39 9.25 15.74
C GLN A 98 -6.09 9.15 14.25
N HIS A 99 -5.12 8.34 13.83
CA HIS A 99 -4.72 8.19 12.43
C HIS A 99 -5.45 7.03 11.73
N THR A 100 -5.52 7.10 10.41
CA THR A 100 -5.88 5.98 9.54
C THR A 100 -4.61 5.36 8.99
N TYR A 101 -4.44 4.05 9.14
CA TYR A 101 -3.26 3.32 8.73
C TYR A 101 -3.53 2.48 7.49
N LEU A 102 -2.71 2.66 6.47
CA LEU A 102 -2.82 2.00 5.18
C LEU A 102 -1.63 1.04 5.04
N PHE A 103 -1.90 -0.25 5.17
CA PHE A 103 -0.91 -1.31 5.01
C PHE A 103 -1.01 -1.90 3.61
N LEU A 104 0.10 -2.00 2.89
CA LEU A 104 0.13 -2.55 1.54
C LEU A 104 1.23 -3.59 1.43
N THR A 105 0.91 -4.76 0.87
CA THR A 105 1.86 -5.87 0.73
C THR A 105 1.68 -6.64 -0.58
N LYS A 106 2.71 -7.35 -0.99
CA LYS A 106 2.65 -8.40 -2.02
C LYS A 106 2.41 -9.80 -1.44
N ASN A 107 2.31 -9.91 -0.10
CA ASN A 107 2.09 -11.16 0.62
C ASN A 107 0.89 -11.04 1.59
N PRO A 108 -0.35 -10.88 1.07
CA PRO A 108 -1.54 -10.69 1.91
C PRO A 108 -1.87 -11.90 2.79
N LYS A 109 -1.36 -13.10 2.49
CA LYS A 109 -1.49 -14.27 3.35
C LYS A 109 -0.99 -14.01 4.78
N ARG A 110 0.07 -13.22 4.93
CA ARG A 110 0.64 -12.89 6.24
C ARG A 110 -0.28 -12.08 7.14
N TYR A 111 -1.24 -11.37 6.61
CA TYR A 111 -2.28 -10.73 7.44
C TYR A 111 -3.07 -11.71 8.31
N LEU A 112 -3.18 -12.96 7.87
CA LEU A 112 -3.94 -14.03 8.54
C LEU A 112 -3.08 -14.90 9.46
N THR A 113 -1.76 -14.83 9.35
CA THR A 113 -0.85 -15.78 10.01
C THR A 113 0.01 -15.16 11.11
N ILE A 114 0.11 -13.83 11.15
CA ILE A 114 0.90 -13.15 12.19
C ILE A 114 0.05 -13.01 13.47
N PRO A 115 0.49 -13.59 14.59
CA PRO A 115 -0.15 -13.37 15.87
C PRO A 115 -0.08 -11.88 16.26
N GLY A 116 -1.15 -11.35 16.86
CA GLY A 116 -1.16 -9.97 17.36
C GLY A 116 -1.51 -8.88 16.36
N ILE A 117 -1.85 -9.21 15.11
CA ILE A 117 -2.46 -8.23 14.21
C ILE A 117 -3.88 -7.93 14.72
N TYR A 118 -4.08 -6.71 15.18
CA TYR A 118 -5.38 -6.24 15.61
C TYR A 118 -6.07 -5.49 14.48
N ILE A 119 -7.19 -6.03 14.00
CA ILE A 119 -8.05 -5.36 13.03
C ILE A 119 -8.81 -4.26 13.76
N ARG A 120 -8.68 -3.02 13.29
CA ARG A 120 -9.37 -1.84 13.82
C ARG A 120 -10.05 -1.08 12.68
N LYS A 121 -11.08 -0.32 13.00
CA LYS A 121 -11.83 0.48 11.99
C LYS A 121 -10.97 1.48 11.23
N ASN A 122 -9.85 1.91 11.80
CA ASN A 122 -8.89 2.82 11.18
C ASN A 122 -7.70 2.11 10.51
N HIS A 123 -7.69 0.77 10.46
CA HIS A 123 -6.69 -0.03 9.74
C HIS A 123 -7.25 -0.48 8.40
N TRP A 124 -6.49 -0.24 7.34
CA TRP A 124 -6.78 -0.67 5.98
C TRP A 124 -5.70 -1.62 5.50
N PHE A 125 -6.10 -2.77 5.01
CA PHE A 125 -5.22 -3.83 4.55
C PHE A 125 -5.32 -3.97 3.04
N GLY A 126 -4.23 -3.78 2.35
CA GLY A 126 -4.20 -3.81 0.89
C GLY A 126 -3.20 -4.77 0.31
N THR A 127 -3.40 -5.11 -0.95
CA THR A 127 -2.42 -5.85 -1.73
C THR A 127 -2.11 -5.17 -3.05
N THR A 128 -0.84 -5.27 -3.49
CA THR A 128 -0.42 -4.80 -4.81
C THR A 128 -0.71 -5.89 -5.85
N ILE A 129 -1.31 -5.50 -6.97
CA ILE A 129 -1.53 -6.36 -8.13
C ILE A 129 -0.88 -5.71 -9.35
N THR A 130 -0.07 -6.47 -10.09
CA THR A 130 0.62 -5.96 -11.28
C THR A 130 0.31 -6.78 -12.53
N ASN A 131 -0.25 -7.98 -12.37
CA ASN A 131 -0.53 -8.94 -13.44
C ASN A 131 -1.69 -9.87 -13.04
N GLN A 132 -2.16 -10.69 -13.98
CA GLN A 132 -3.29 -11.60 -13.77
C GLN A 132 -3.01 -12.68 -12.72
N TYR A 133 -1.77 -13.16 -12.62
CA TYR A 133 -1.39 -14.15 -11.61
C TYR A 133 -1.53 -13.57 -10.19
N ASP A 134 -1.04 -12.34 -9.99
CA ASP A 134 -1.19 -11.62 -8.72
C ASP A 134 -2.66 -11.45 -8.34
N ALA A 135 -3.52 -11.10 -9.31
CA ALA A 135 -4.97 -10.92 -9.09
C ALA A 135 -5.60 -12.22 -8.56
N GLY A 136 -5.34 -13.35 -9.20
CA GLY A 136 -5.89 -14.65 -8.80
C GLY A 136 -5.44 -15.10 -7.41
N GLN A 137 -4.18 -14.86 -7.06
CA GLN A 137 -3.60 -15.35 -5.80
C GLN A 137 -3.84 -14.42 -4.62
N ARG A 138 -3.69 -13.11 -4.80
CA ARG A 138 -3.64 -12.17 -3.67
C ARG A 138 -5.01 -11.71 -3.22
N ILE A 139 -5.97 -11.54 -4.13
CA ILE A 139 -7.35 -11.14 -3.77
C ILE A 139 -7.98 -12.19 -2.86
N HIS A 140 -7.80 -13.47 -3.18
CA HIS A 140 -8.31 -14.57 -2.37
C HIS A 140 -7.89 -14.49 -0.88
N TRP A 141 -6.64 -14.10 -0.61
CA TRP A 141 -6.17 -13.94 0.77
C TRP A 141 -6.71 -12.67 1.43
N LEU A 142 -6.85 -11.60 0.66
CA LEU A 142 -7.37 -10.34 1.17
C LEU A 142 -8.85 -10.45 1.57
N GLU A 143 -9.65 -11.19 0.80
CA GLU A 143 -11.06 -11.44 1.08
C GLU A 143 -11.32 -12.32 2.31
N ARG A 144 -10.31 -13.00 2.81
CA ARG A 144 -10.38 -13.80 4.05
C ARG A 144 -10.17 -13.01 5.33
N LEU A 145 -9.81 -11.74 5.22
CA LEU A 145 -9.67 -10.89 6.40
C LEU A 145 -11.05 -10.66 7.05
N PRO A 146 -11.24 -11.09 8.30
CA PRO A 146 -12.51 -10.89 8.99
C PRO A 146 -12.71 -9.39 9.26
N GLU A 147 -13.87 -8.86 8.89
CA GLU A 147 -14.33 -7.49 9.22
C GLU A 147 -13.34 -6.34 8.88
N GLY A 148 -12.33 -6.60 8.04
CA GLY A 148 -11.30 -5.62 7.69
C GLY A 148 -11.77 -4.57 6.69
N ASN A 149 -11.17 -3.39 6.74
CA ASN A 149 -11.18 -2.48 5.59
C ASN A 149 -10.10 -2.93 4.63
N THR A 150 -10.49 -3.29 3.41
CA THR A 150 -9.58 -3.86 2.42
C THR A 150 -9.51 -3.02 1.17
N PHE A 151 -8.33 -3.00 0.51
CA PHE A 151 -8.12 -2.30 -0.73
C PHE A 151 -7.15 -3.03 -1.66
N ILE A 152 -7.25 -2.73 -2.95
CA ILE A 152 -6.32 -3.22 -3.97
C ILE A 152 -5.58 -2.02 -4.56
N SER A 153 -4.27 -2.18 -4.78
CA SER A 153 -3.45 -1.22 -5.50
C SER A 153 -2.90 -1.86 -6.77
N TYR A 154 -3.42 -1.47 -7.92
CA TYR A 154 -2.87 -1.75 -9.24
C TYR A 154 -1.78 -0.73 -9.56
N GLU A 155 -0.66 -0.81 -8.85
CA GLU A 155 0.47 0.12 -8.96
C GLU A 155 1.81 -0.61 -9.02
N PRO A 156 2.39 -0.72 -10.22
CA PRO A 156 1.84 -0.35 -11.53
C PRO A 156 0.94 -1.44 -12.11
N LEU A 157 -0.04 -1.05 -12.92
CA LEU A 157 -0.82 -1.97 -13.76
C LEU A 157 -0.01 -2.27 -15.02
N LEU A 158 0.54 -3.49 -15.10
CA LEU A 158 1.47 -3.90 -16.17
C LEU A 158 0.86 -4.85 -17.20
N GLU A 159 -0.25 -5.48 -16.87
CA GLU A 159 -0.95 -6.46 -17.71
C GLU A 159 -2.46 -6.36 -17.50
N ASN A 160 -3.21 -7.08 -18.32
CA ASN A 160 -4.65 -7.28 -18.11
C ASN A 160 -4.88 -8.12 -16.84
N ALA A 161 -5.00 -7.45 -15.71
CA ALA A 161 -5.15 -8.06 -14.39
C ALA A 161 -6.59 -7.92 -13.88
N VAL A 162 -7.56 -8.47 -14.63
CA VAL A 162 -8.96 -8.45 -14.23
C VAL A 162 -9.13 -9.24 -12.94
N PRO A 163 -9.67 -8.62 -11.87
CA PRO A 163 -9.88 -9.33 -10.64
C PRO A 163 -10.94 -10.42 -10.80
N PRO A 164 -10.86 -11.54 -10.07
CA PRO A 164 -12.02 -12.37 -9.83
C PRO A 164 -13.10 -11.53 -9.14
N ALA A 165 -14.34 -11.98 -9.16
CA ALA A 165 -15.39 -11.31 -8.39
C ALA A 165 -14.96 -11.20 -6.91
N PHE A 166 -15.11 -10.03 -6.33
CA PHE A 166 -14.81 -9.76 -4.92
C PHE A 166 -15.99 -9.06 -4.24
N THR A 167 -16.10 -9.21 -2.94
CA THR A 167 -17.24 -8.70 -2.15
C THR A 167 -16.82 -7.87 -0.95
N THR A 168 -15.60 -8.05 -0.46
CA THR A 168 -15.10 -7.37 0.75
C THR A 168 -14.19 -6.18 0.45
N ILE A 169 -13.71 -6.07 -0.78
CA ILE A 169 -12.82 -4.98 -1.20
C ILE A 169 -13.62 -3.67 -1.29
N LYS A 170 -13.19 -2.66 -0.55
CA LYS A 170 -13.88 -1.36 -0.47
C LYS A 170 -13.24 -0.29 -1.35
N GLN A 171 -11.98 -0.43 -1.68
CA GLN A 171 -11.22 0.57 -2.43
C GLN A 171 -10.31 -0.08 -3.46
N VAL A 172 -10.28 0.49 -4.65
CA VAL A 172 -9.33 0.15 -5.72
C VAL A 172 -8.53 1.40 -6.08
N ILE A 173 -7.21 1.26 -6.21
CA ILE A 173 -6.29 2.30 -6.65
C ILE A 173 -5.66 1.82 -7.95
N ILE A 174 -5.62 2.68 -8.99
CA ILE A 174 -5.06 2.33 -10.30
C ILE A 174 -4.01 3.37 -10.68
N GLY A 175 -2.84 2.91 -11.14
CA GLY A 175 -1.76 3.78 -11.59
C GLY A 175 -0.82 3.12 -12.58
N ALA A 176 -0.24 3.94 -13.48
CA ALA A 176 0.78 3.53 -14.41
C ALA A 176 2.16 3.42 -13.74
N GLN A 177 3.08 2.70 -14.38
CA GLN A 177 4.49 2.78 -14.03
C GLN A 177 5.05 4.14 -14.46
N THR A 178 5.80 4.80 -13.58
CA THR A 178 6.29 6.16 -13.84
C THR A 178 7.78 6.24 -14.18
N ASN A 179 8.56 5.18 -13.94
CA ASN A 179 10.01 5.23 -14.22
C ASN A 179 10.61 3.84 -14.56
N PRO A 180 10.85 3.51 -15.86
CA PRO A 180 10.37 4.26 -17.01
C PRO A 180 8.84 4.31 -17.07
N THR A 181 8.28 5.25 -17.81
CA THR A 181 6.83 5.32 -17.99
C THR A 181 6.35 4.14 -18.84
N VAL A 182 5.39 3.37 -18.31
CA VAL A 182 4.67 2.31 -19.02
C VAL A 182 3.19 2.53 -18.74
N MET A 183 2.44 2.87 -19.79
CA MET A 183 1.01 3.13 -19.68
C MET A 183 0.24 1.83 -19.82
N PRO A 184 -0.74 1.57 -18.94
CA PRO A 184 -1.67 0.46 -19.09
C PRO A 184 -2.63 0.73 -20.28
N ASP A 185 -3.17 -0.35 -20.84
CA ASP A 185 -4.23 -0.28 -21.80
C ASP A 185 -5.53 0.23 -21.13
N ASN A 186 -6.26 1.13 -21.82
CA ASN A 186 -7.51 1.68 -21.32
C ASN A 186 -8.56 0.59 -21.04
N PHE A 187 -8.60 -0.44 -21.88
CA PHE A 187 -9.51 -1.57 -21.70
C PHE A 187 -9.26 -2.35 -20.40
N TRP A 188 -8.01 -2.43 -19.95
CA TRP A 188 -7.69 -3.07 -18.66
C TRP A 188 -8.24 -2.25 -17.49
N ILE A 189 -8.09 -0.93 -17.57
CA ILE A 189 -8.61 0.01 -16.56
C ILE A 189 -10.13 -0.12 -16.50
N ALA A 190 -10.82 -0.02 -17.64
CA ALA A 190 -12.27 -0.11 -17.72
C ALA A 190 -12.82 -1.42 -17.11
N LYS A 191 -12.14 -2.55 -17.33
CA LYS A 191 -12.53 -3.83 -16.71
C LYS A 191 -12.37 -3.84 -15.20
N ILE A 192 -11.33 -3.21 -14.67
CA ILE A 192 -11.10 -3.11 -13.23
C ILE A 192 -12.16 -2.18 -12.60
N GLU A 193 -12.46 -1.05 -13.26
CA GLU A 193 -13.50 -0.11 -12.81
C GLU A 193 -14.87 -0.78 -12.78
N ASP A 194 -15.26 -1.50 -13.84
CA ASP A 194 -16.50 -2.26 -13.91
C ASP A 194 -16.59 -3.36 -12.82
N ALA A 195 -15.50 -4.05 -12.52
CA ALA A 195 -15.46 -5.01 -11.43
C ALA A 195 -15.60 -4.34 -10.05
N ALA A 196 -14.99 -3.17 -9.86
CA ALA A 196 -15.10 -2.39 -8.65
C ALA A 196 -16.53 -1.85 -8.45
N GLU A 197 -17.16 -1.33 -9.50
CA GLU A 197 -18.53 -0.84 -9.47
C GLU A 197 -19.52 -1.97 -9.08
N ARG A 198 -19.41 -3.14 -9.72
CA ARG A 198 -20.25 -4.31 -9.35
C ARG A 198 -20.08 -4.74 -7.90
N ALA A 199 -18.91 -4.54 -7.31
CA ALA A 199 -18.62 -4.86 -5.92
C ALA A 199 -18.97 -3.71 -4.95
N GLY A 200 -19.40 -2.55 -5.44
CA GLY A 200 -19.63 -1.35 -4.63
C GLY A 200 -18.34 -0.74 -4.04
N ALA A 201 -17.19 -1.06 -4.63
CA ALA A 201 -15.90 -0.50 -4.23
C ALA A 201 -15.68 0.88 -4.86
N ARG A 202 -15.02 1.79 -4.12
CA ARG A 202 -14.60 3.07 -4.67
C ARG A 202 -13.35 2.92 -5.53
N VAL A 203 -13.20 3.75 -6.54
CA VAL A 203 -12.02 3.77 -7.43
C VAL A 203 -11.25 5.08 -7.26
N PHE A 204 -9.94 4.98 -7.26
CA PHE A 204 -9.03 6.11 -7.29
C PHE A 204 -8.00 5.93 -8.41
N CYS A 205 -8.16 6.70 -9.48
CA CYS A 205 -7.22 6.77 -10.59
C CYS A 205 -6.14 7.82 -10.29
N LYS A 206 -4.87 7.41 -10.41
CA LYS A 206 -3.73 8.32 -10.17
C LYS A 206 -3.49 9.26 -11.33
N ASP A 207 -2.85 10.41 -11.05
CA ASP A 207 -2.45 11.39 -12.06
C ASP A 207 -1.61 10.78 -13.19
N SER A 208 -0.91 9.68 -12.93
CA SER A 208 -0.16 8.94 -13.95
C SER A 208 -1.01 8.36 -15.09
N LEU A 209 -2.35 8.37 -14.96
CA LEU A 209 -3.29 7.89 -15.97
C LEU A 209 -3.96 9.04 -16.76
N GLN A 210 -3.72 10.30 -16.42
CA GLN A 210 -4.41 11.46 -17.03
C GLN A 210 -4.29 11.56 -18.54
N SER A 211 -3.23 10.99 -19.13
CA SER A 211 -3.02 11.00 -20.59
C SER A 211 -3.76 9.88 -21.32
N ILE A 212 -4.46 8.99 -20.63
CA ILE A 212 -5.22 7.91 -21.25
C ILE A 212 -6.59 8.47 -21.66
N PRO A 213 -6.93 8.48 -22.97
CA PRO A 213 -8.25 8.91 -23.45
C PRO A 213 -9.36 8.03 -22.84
N ASP A 214 -10.54 8.61 -22.66
CA ASP A 214 -11.77 7.91 -22.24
C ASP A 214 -11.71 7.20 -20.87
N THR A 215 -10.69 7.47 -20.06
CA THR A 215 -10.66 7.05 -18.67
C THR A 215 -11.58 7.95 -17.83
N LEU A 216 -12.48 7.38 -17.04
CA LEU A 216 -13.41 8.14 -16.18
C LEU A 216 -12.71 8.96 -15.11
N PHE A 217 -11.44 8.73 -14.88
CA PHE A 217 -10.56 9.45 -13.96
C PHE A 217 -11.19 9.71 -12.59
N THR A 218 -11.80 8.67 -12.04
CA THR A 218 -12.43 8.70 -10.72
C THR A 218 -11.38 8.90 -9.62
N ARG A 219 -11.67 9.77 -8.65
CA ARG A 219 -10.75 10.07 -7.53
C ARG A 219 -11.46 10.03 -6.18
N ASP A 220 -12.09 8.90 -5.90
CA ASP A 220 -12.83 8.71 -4.65
C ASP A 220 -12.06 7.81 -3.66
N LEU A 221 -11.84 8.31 -2.45
CA LEU A 221 -11.15 7.60 -1.37
C LEU A 221 -12.03 7.47 -0.14
N TYR A 222 -12.10 6.27 0.42
CA TYR A 222 -12.81 6.02 1.68
C TYR A 222 -12.20 6.73 2.87
N TRP A 223 -10.87 6.86 2.88
CA TRP A 223 -10.12 7.46 3.99
C TRP A 223 -9.69 8.91 3.74
N SER A 224 -10.27 9.58 2.77
CA SER A 224 -10.02 11.00 2.58
C SER A 224 -10.43 11.75 3.83
N VAL A 225 -9.47 12.37 4.51
CA VAL A 225 -9.77 13.36 5.54
C VAL A 225 -10.50 14.49 4.81
N ARG A 226 -11.81 14.64 5.02
CA ARG A 226 -12.54 15.80 4.50
C ARG A 226 -11.79 17.04 4.98
N LYS A 227 -11.30 17.81 4.01
CA LYS A 227 -10.64 19.10 4.27
C LYS A 227 -11.60 20.07 4.95
#